data_50a13151a8459b16c2193a8e832914b6
#
_entry.id   50a13151a8459b16c2193a8e832914b6
#
_cell.length_a   1.000
_cell.length_b   1.000
_cell.length_c   1.000
_cell.angle_alpha   90.00
_cell.angle_beta   90.00
_cell.angle_gamma   90.00
#
_symmetry.space_group_name_H-M   'P 1'
#
loop_
_entity.id
_entity.type
_entity.pdbx_description
1 polymer ?
#
loop_
_entity_poly.entity_id
_entity_poly.type
_entity_poly.pdbx_seq_one_letter_code
_entity_poly.pdbx_strand_id
1 'polypeptide(L)' 'MAPANKENDEATKLQKRCWAVQMVKNKEEYILTKAFDDQPQGPDPYAKMSKRQFEKAMMMWRGQLRAKARALTSNDEK' A
#
# COMPACT_ATOMS: atom_id res chain seq x y z
N MET A 1 -14.57 -15.05 24.83
CA MET A 1 -13.81 -14.02 24.22
C MET A 1 -12.74 -14.52 23.31
N ALA A 2 -11.92 -15.36 23.81
CA ALA A 2 -10.83 -15.87 23.00
C ALA A 2 -11.30 -16.48 21.69
N PRO A 3 -12.38 -17.24 21.68
CA PRO A 3 -12.85 -17.84 20.42
C PRO A 3 -13.19 -16.83 19.37
N ALA A 4 -13.71 -15.71 19.80
CA ALA A 4 -14.10 -14.68 18.85
C ALA A 4 -12.89 -14.17 18.07
N ASN A 5 -11.76 -14.10 18.73
CA ASN A 5 -10.56 -13.61 18.08
C ASN A 5 -10.12 -14.53 16.97
N LYS A 6 -10.26 -15.82 17.21
CA LYS A 6 -9.85 -16.77 16.21
C LYS A 6 -10.67 -16.67 14.96
N GLU A 7 -11.96 -16.57 15.14
CA GLU A 7 -12.84 -16.52 13.98
C GLU A 7 -12.68 -15.26 13.19
N ASN A 8 -12.38 -14.18 13.89
CA ASN A 8 -12.24 -12.91 13.23
C ASN A 8 -10.89 -12.71 12.61
N ASP A 9 -10.04 -13.72 12.71
CA ASP A 9 -8.69 -13.57 12.27
C ASP A 9 -8.58 -13.16 10.81
N GLU A 10 -9.32 -13.83 9.96
CA GLU A 10 -9.29 -13.50 8.54
C GLU A 10 -9.86 -12.13 8.26
N ALA A 11 -10.97 -11.83 8.90
CA ALA A 11 -11.59 -10.52 8.72
C ALA A 11 -10.66 -9.44 9.24
N THR A 12 -10.02 -9.69 10.35
CA THR A 12 -9.09 -8.73 10.93
C THR A 12 -7.90 -8.50 10.01
N LYS A 13 -7.38 -9.58 9.43
CA LYS A 13 -6.27 -9.46 8.51
C LYS A 13 -6.66 -8.62 7.30
N LEU A 14 -7.83 -8.89 6.76
CA LEU A 14 -8.30 -8.15 5.61
C LEU A 14 -8.47 -6.68 5.95
N GLN A 15 -9.02 -6.42 7.12
CA GLN A 15 -9.20 -5.05 7.57
C GLN A 15 -7.87 -4.33 7.67
N LYS A 16 -6.88 -5.00 8.23
CA LYS A 16 -5.56 -4.39 8.37
C LYS A 16 -4.92 -4.15 7.02
N ARG A 17 -5.13 -5.06 6.09
CA ARG A 17 -4.57 -4.89 4.76
C ARG A 17 -5.24 -3.72 4.04
N CYS A 18 -6.56 -3.63 4.15
CA CYS A 18 -7.28 -2.52 3.55
C CYS A 18 -6.81 -1.20 4.15
N TRP A 19 -6.65 -1.18 5.46
CA TRP A 19 -6.20 0.01 6.15
C TRP A 19 -4.80 0.40 5.71
N ALA A 20 -3.92 -0.59 5.60
CA ALA A 20 -2.55 -0.31 5.19
C ALA A 20 -2.50 0.29 3.79
N VAL A 21 -3.28 -0.29 2.89
CA VAL A 21 -3.34 0.23 1.52
C VAL A 21 -3.90 1.65 1.53
N GLN A 22 -4.94 1.86 2.32
CA GLN A 22 -5.56 3.18 2.40
C GLN A 22 -4.60 4.22 2.96
N MET A 23 -3.79 3.81 3.94
CA MET A 23 -2.82 4.72 4.51
C MET A 23 -1.81 5.19 3.48
N VAL A 24 -1.38 4.27 2.62
CA VAL A 24 -0.45 4.64 1.56
C VAL A 24 -1.13 5.58 0.58
N LYS A 25 -2.39 5.33 0.28
CA LYS A 25 -3.13 6.17 -0.64
C LYS A 25 -3.35 7.58 -0.10
N ASN A 26 -3.24 7.74 1.21
CA ASN A 26 -3.35 9.06 1.82
C ASN A 26 -2.03 9.81 1.84
N LYS A 27 -0.96 9.15 1.48
CA LYS A 27 0.35 9.78 1.51
C LYS A 27 0.54 10.69 0.33
N GLU A 28 1.38 11.67 0.54
CA GLU A 28 1.66 12.66 -0.49
C GLU A 28 2.20 12.02 -1.76
N GLU A 29 3.03 11.02 -1.59
CA GLU A 29 3.62 10.33 -2.74
C GLU A 29 2.55 9.75 -3.65
N TYR A 30 1.53 9.16 -3.04
CA TYR A 30 0.45 8.58 -3.83
C TYR A 30 -0.33 9.68 -4.54
N ILE A 31 -0.62 10.75 -3.82
CA ILE A 31 -1.41 11.85 -4.39
C ILE A 31 -0.67 12.50 -5.55
N LEU A 32 0.63 12.70 -5.40
CA LEU A 32 1.42 13.33 -6.43
C LEU A 32 1.47 12.49 -7.70
N THR A 33 1.54 11.18 -7.55
CA THR A 33 1.65 10.29 -8.70
C THR A 33 0.29 9.90 -9.26
N LYS A 34 -0.78 10.23 -8.56
CA LYS A 34 -2.11 9.79 -8.95
C LYS A 34 -2.52 10.30 -10.32
N ALA A 35 -2.03 11.45 -10.71
CA ALA A 35 -2.39 12.05 -11.97
C ALA A 35 -1.70 11.41 -13.18
N PHE A 36 -0.78 10.50 -12.92
CA PHE A 36 0.00 9.91 -14.00
C PHE A 36 -0.49 8.50 -14.29
N ASP A 37 -0.52 8.17 -15.57
CA ASP A 37 -1.02 6.86 -16.01
C ASP A 37 -0.16 5.71 -15.51
N ASP A 38 1.12 5.96 -15.37
CA ASP A 38 2.04 4.90 -14.95
C ASP A 38 2.26 4.88 -13.46
N GLN A 39 1.28 5.35 -12.70
CA GLN A 39 1.36 5.29 -11.27
C GLN A 39 1.51 3.85 -10.81
N PRO A 40 2.47 3.57 -9.92
CA PRO A 40 2.64 2.20 -9.41
C PRO A 40 1.39 1.70 -8.72
N GLN A 41 1.07 0.45 -8.96
CA GLN A 41 -0.12 -0.17 -8.39
C GLN A 41 0.26 -0.94 -7.13
N GLY A 42 -0.56 -0.81 -6.11
CA GLY A 42 -0.34 -1.53 -4.88
C GLY A 42 -0.95 -2.91 -4.90
N PRO A 43 -0.69 -3.70 -3.87
CA PRO A 43 -1.30 -5.02 -3.76
C PRO A 43 -2.78 -4.90 -3.47
N ASP A 44 -3.51 -5.92 -3.94
CA ASP A 44 -4.95 -6.00 -3.68
C ASP A 44 -5.15 -6.59 -2.30
N PRO A 45 -5.76 -5.86 -1.37
CA PRO A 45 -5.95 -6.41 -0.01
C PRO A 45 -6.87 -7.63 0.00
N TYR A 46 -7.66 -7.80 -1.03
CA TYR A 46 -8.55 -8.96 -1.11
C TYR A 46 -7.91 -10.15 -1.80
N ALA A 47 -6.75 -9.97 -2.38
CA ALA A 47 -6.06 -11.07 -3.04
C ALA A 47 -5.56 -12.06 -2.01
N LYS A 48 -5.54 -13.32 -2.41
CA LYS A 48 -5.05 -14.37 -1.54
C LYS A 48 -3.53 -14.39 -1.59
N MET A 49 -2.92 -13.93 -0.54
CA MET A 49 -1.46 -13.98 -0.45
C MET A 49 -1.09 -14.05 1.01
N SER A 50 0.07 -14.59 1.29
CA SER A 50 0.54 -14.72 2.65
C SER A 50 0.88 -13.34 3.19
N LYS A 51 0.98 -13.27 4.52
CA LYS A 51 1.34 -12.02 5.17
C LYS A 51 2.68 -11.52 4.65
N ARG A 52 3.62 -12.42 4.49
CA ARG A 52 4.95 -12.04 4.02
C ARG A 52 4.90 -11.49 2.60
N GLN A 53 4.12 -12.12 1.75
CA GLN A 53 3.98 -11.65 0.38
C GLN A 53 3.33 -10.27 0.35
N PHE A 54 2.32 -10.09 1.18
CA PHE A 54 1.63 -8.81 1.22
C PHE A 54 2.57 -7.72 1.71
N GLU A 55 3.33 -8.00 2.75
CA GLU A 55 4.25 -7.00 3.30
C GLU A 55 5.32 -6.64 2.29
N LYS A 56 5.81 -7.64 1.58
CA LYS A 56 6.81 -7.38 0.56
C LYS A 56 6.24 -6.53 -0.56
N ALA A 57 5.02 -6.85 -0.98
CA ALA A 57 4.37 -6.09 -2.03
C ALA A 57 4.15 -4.65 -1.59
N MET A 58 3.75 -4.47 -0.34
CA MET A 58 3.54 -3.13 0.20
C MET A 58 4.84 -2.34 0.22
N MET A 59 5.90 -2.99 0.64
CA MET A 59 7.20 -2.33 0.70
C MET A 59 7.65 -1.90 -0.69
N MET A 60 7.51 -2.76 -1.66
CA MET A 60 7.89 -2.44 -3.03
C MET A 60 7.03 -1.31 -3.59
N TRP A 61 5.75 -1.38 -3.31
CA TRP A 61 4.83 -0.34 -3.78
C TRP A 61 5.20 1.02 -3.21
N ARG A 62 5.44 1.06 -1.91
CA ARG A 62 5.80 2.32 -1.26
C ARG A 62 7.12 2.86 -1.81
N GLY A 63 8.07 1.97 -2.07
CA GLY A 63 9.33 2.37 -2.65
C GLY A 63 9.16 2.95 -4.04
N GLN A 64 8.31 2.31 -4.82
CA GLN A 64 8.05 2.78 -6.18
C GLN A 64 7.35 4.14 -6.16
N LEU A 65 6.40 4.31 -5.26
CA LEU A 65 5.71 5.59 -5.14
C LEU A 65 6.68 6.69 -4.74
N ARG A 66 7.54 6.37 -3.79
CA ARG A 66 8.50 7.36 -3.32
C ARG A 66 9.48 7.74 -4.43
N ALA A 67 9.95 6.75 -5.16
CA ALA A 67 10.87 7.00 -6.26
C ALA A 67 10.22 7.85 -7.33
N LYS A 68 8.97 7.53 -7.65
CA LYS A 68 8.24 8.27 -8.65
C LYS A 68 8.01 9.71 -8.21
N ALA A 69 7.60 9.88 -6.97
CA ALA A 69 7.35 11.22 -6.44
C ALA A 69 8.64 12.04 -6.41
N ARG A 70 9.72 11.39 -6.05
CA ARG A 70 11.01 12.06 -6.01
C ARG A 70 11.42 12.52 -7.41
N ALA A 71 11.19 11.68 -8.40
CA ALA A 71 11.52 12.05 -9.77
C ALA A 71 10.70 13.26 -10.22
N LEU A 72 9.47 13.33 -9.77
CA LEU A 72 8.61 14.46 -10.14
C LEU A 72 9.06 15.75 -9.48
N THR A 73 9.51 15.65 -8.23
CA THR A 73 9.90 16.86 -7.51
C THR A 73 11.36 17.24 -7.71
N SER A 74 12.17 16.29 -8.11
CA SER A 74 13.60 16.57 -8.24
C SER A 74 13.89 17.58 -9.35
N ASN A 75 12.94 17.79 -10.22
CA ASN A 75 13.10 18.79 -11.27
C ASN A 75 13.33 20.17 -10.70
N ASP A 76 12.76 20.40 -9.54
CA ASP A 76 12.86 21.72 -8.92
C ASP A 76 14.26 21.99 -8.41
N GLU A 77 14.97 20.95 -8.15
CA GLU A 77 16.31 21.09 -7.61
C GLU A 77 17.20 21.87 -8.55
N LYS A 78 16.93 21.73 -9.81
CA LYS A 78 17.74 22.40 -10.80
C LYS A 78 17.31 23.82 -10.99
#